data_23c84a6b1e59255578f6cad09aadd5a0
#
_entry.id   23c84a6b1e59255578f6cad09aadd5a0
#
_cell.length_a   1.000
_cell.length_b   1.000
_cell.length_c   1.000
_cell.angle_alpha   90.00
_cell.angle_beta   90.00
_cell.angle_gamma   90.00
#
_symmetry.space_group_name_H-M   'P 1'
#
loop_
_entity.id
_entity.type
_entity.pdbx_description
1 polymer ?
#
loop_
_entity_poly.entity_id
_entity_poly.type
_entity_poly.pdbx_seq_one_letter_code
_entity_poly.pdbx_strand_id
1 'polypeptide(L)'
;LKIAMCIFSVTFFMKVGVKNILISKEYVEYMKSDEWQKIKHSRLEIDHYSCVMCGYSKKPEILMVHHLNYKRLGHEDVWKDLVTLCPVCHRKVHRMLKRRQEPGTKYNAVV
;
A
#
# COMPACT_ATOMS: atom_id res chain seq x y z
N LEU A 1 -14.52 -4.44 -1.11
CA LEU A 1 -14.34 -3.40 -0.13
C LEU A 1 -12.87 -3.16 0.21
N LYS A 2 -12.15 -4.21 0.53
CA LYS A 2 -10.72 -4.12 0.84
C LYS A 2 -9.91 -3.61 -0.34
N ILE A 3 -10.19 -4.11 -1.51
CA ILE A 3 -9.51 -3.69 -2.74
C ILE A 3 -9.81 -2.22 -3.02
N ALA A 4 -11.07 -1.81 -2.85
CA ALA A 4 -11.45 -0.43 -3.05
C ALA A 4 -10.74 0.51 -2.08
N MET A 5 -10.57 0.11 -0.83
CA MET A 5 -9.85 0.91 0.15
C MET A 5 -8.37 1.06 -0.21
N CYS A 6 -7.73 -0.01 -0.66
CA CYS A 6 -6.34 0.05 -1.09
C CYS A 6 -6.18 0.98 -2.29
N ILE A 7 -7.05 0.85 -3.28
CA ILE A 7 -7.03 1.71 -4.45
C ILE A 7 -7.26 3.18 -4.04
N PHE A 8 -8.21 3.42 -3.16
CA PHE A 8 -8.49 4.75 -2.68
C PHE A 8 -7.28 5.36 -1.96
N SER A 9 -6.63 4.60 -1.10
CA SER A 9 -5.46 5.06 -0.36
C SER A 9 -4.31 5.41 -1.31
N VAL A 10 -4.05 4.57 -2.29
CA VAL A 10 -3.02 4.82 -3.28
C VAL A 10 -3.38 6.05 -4.12
N THR A 11 -4.65 6.17 -4.50
CA THR A 11 -5.13 7.33 -5.23
C THR A 11 -4.90 8.62 -4.47
N PHE A 12 -5.23 8.63 -3.20
CA PHE A 12 -5.01 9.80 -2.35
C PHE A 12 -3.53 10.15 -2.26
N PHE A 13 -2.69 9.15 -2.06
CA PHE A 13 -1.25 9.34 -1.98
C PHE A 13 -0.71 9.96 -3.27
N MET A 14 -1.14 9.47 -4.40
CA MET A 14 -0.67 9.95 -5.70
C MET A 14 -1.12 11.36 -6.00
N LYS A 15 -2.27 11.78 -5.53
CA LYS A 15 -2.70 13.17 -5.67
C LYS A 15 -1.80 14.14 -4.95
N VAL A 16 -1.18 13.69 -3.88
CA VAL A 16 -0.36 14.56 -3.04
C VAL A 16 1.07 14.65 -3.53
N GLY A 17 1.65 13.57 -4.00
CA GLY A 17 3.08 13.56 -4.21
C GLY A 17 3.58 13.01 -5.51
N VAL A 18 2.87 12.10 -6.13
CA VAL A 18 3.39 11.43 -7.30
C VAL A 18 2.44 11.67 -8.44
N LYS A 19 2.76 12.69 -9.21
CA LYS A 19 1.94 12.98 -10.35
C LYS A 19 1.74 11.77 -11.15
N ASN A 20 0.74 11.54 -11.60
CA ASN A 20 0.60 10.73 -12.74
C ASN A 20 0.76 9.32 -12.66
N ILE A 21 1.10 8.76 -11.65
CA ILE A 21 1.18 7.40 -11.70
C ILE A 21 -0.12 6.84 -11.59
N LEU A 22 -0.78 6.95 -11.43
CA LEU A 22 -1.62 7.00 -11.27
C LEU A 22 -2.67 6.32 -11.23
N ILE A 23 -3.26 6.45 -11.24
CA ILE A 23 -4.59 6.04 -11.27
C ILE A 23 -4.90 5.79 -12.67
N SER A 24 -4.03 5.06 -13.26
CA SER A 24 -4.28 4.57 -14.59
C SER A 24 -5.33 3.48 -14.50
N LYS A 25 -6.04 3.28 -15.57
CA LYS A 25 -6.94 2.13 -15.68
C LYS A 25 -6.19 0.83 -15.48
N GLU A 26 -4.96 0.79 -15.96
CA GLU A 26 -4.09 -0.38 -15.84
C GLU A 26 -3.82 -0.71 -14.38
N TYR A 27 -3.56 0.30 -13.54
CA TYR A 27 -3.36 0.08 -12.11
C TYR A 27 -4.63 -0.49 -11.45
N VAL A 28 -5.78 0.09 -11.75
CA VAL A 28 -7.05 -0.36 -11.18
C VAL A 28 -7.33 -1.80 -11.60
N GLU A 29 -7.11 -2.12 -12.87
CA GLU A 29 -7.29 -3.48 -13.38
C GLU A 29 -6.33 -4.45 -12.71
N TYR A 30 -5.07 -4.03 -12.53
CA TYR A 30 -4.09 -4.86 -11.85
C TYR A 30 -4.52 -5.17 -10.42
N MET A 31 -5.04 -4.19 -9.69
CA MET A 31 -5.50 -4.41 -8.32
C MET A 31 -6.65 -5.41 -8.22
N LYS A 32 -7.37 -5.64 -9.31
CA LYS A 32 -8.44 -6.64 -9.39
C LYS A 32 -7.98 -7.97 -9.94
N SER A 33 -6.74 -8.06 -10.40
CA SER A 33 -6.24 -9.25 -11.09
C SER A 33 -5.94 -10.40 -10.13
N ASP A 34 -5.95 -11.61 -10.67
CA ASP A 34 -5.57 -12.80 -9.92
C ASP A 34 -4.09 -12.77 -9.53
N GLU A 35 -3.25 -12.19 -10.38
CA GLU A 35 -1.83 -12.01 -10.09
C GLU A 35 -1.61 -11.20 -8.83
N TRP A 36 -2.29 -10.05 -8.72
CA TRP A 36 -2.20 -9.24 -7.52
C TRP A 36 -2.76 -9.97 -6.29
N GLN A 37 -3.87 -10.68 -6.43
CA GLN A 37 -4.44 -11.42 -5.32
C GLN A 37 -3.47 -12.47 -4.77
N LYS A 38 -2.74 -13.15 -5.65
CA LYS A 38 -1.73 -14.14 -5.24
C LYS A 38 -0.58 -13.47 -4.49
N ILE A 39 -0.07 -12.38 -5.02
CA ILE A 39 1.03 -11.62 -4.40
C ILE A 39 0.60 -11.08 -3.03
N LYS A 40 -0.57 -10.49 -2.98
CA LYS A 40 -1.17 -9.97 -1.74
C LYS A 40 -1.30 -11.07 -0.70
N HIS A 41 -1.83 -12.22 -1.09
CA HIS A 41 -2.03 -13.35 -0.18
C HIS A 41 -0.71 -13.86 0.36
N SER A 42 0.31 -13.95 -0.50
CA SER A 42 1.65 -14.36 -0.07
C SER A 42 2.21 -13.42 0.99
N ARG A 43 2.03 -12.11 0.83
CA ARG A 43 2.50 -11.16 1.83
C ARG A 43 1.74 -11.30 3.14
N LEU A 44 0.43 -11.47 3.09
CA LEU A 44 -0.38 -11.71 4.28
C LEU A 44 0.10 -12.94 5.06
N GLU A 45 0.44 -14.01 4.35
CA GLU A 45 0.97 -15.22 5.00
C GLU A 45 2.31 -14.96 5.66
N ILE A 46 3.21 -14.25 5.00
CA ILE A 46 4.52 -13.90 5.56
C ILE A 46 4.35 -13.15 6.87
N ASP A 47 3.40 -12.23 6.94
CA ASP A 47 3.15 -11.42 8.12
C ASP A 47 2.18 -12.08 9.10
N HIS A 48 1.87 -13.37 8.91
CA HIS A 48 1.00 -14.14 9.78
C HIS A 48 -0.38 -13.50 9.97
N TYR A 49 -0.90 -12.87 8.91
CA TYR A 49 -2.19 -12.19 8.94
C TYR A 49 -2.31 -11.21 10.10
N SER A 50 -1.25 -10.44 10.32
CA SER A 50 -1.21 -9.43 11.38
C SER A 50 -0.54 -8.16 10.88
N CYS A 51 -0.93 -7.03 11.46
CA CYS A 51 -0.30 -5.74 11.16
C CYS A 51 1.12 -5.73 11.69
N VAL A 52 2.09 -5.39 10.84
CA VAL A 52 3.50 -5.38 11.25
C VAL A 52 3.83 -4.22 12.19
N MET A 53 3.00 -3.19 12.26
CA MET A 53 3.25 -2.04 13.13
C MET A 53 2.63 -2.20 14.51
N CYS A 54 1.40 -2.66 14.61
CA CYS A 54 0.71 -2.73 15.88
C CYS A 54 0.32 -4.15 16.31
N GLY A 55 0.50 -5.12 15.43
CA GLY A 55 0.18 -6.52 15.74
C GLY A 55 -1.29 -6.91 15.63
N TYR A 56 -2.13 -6.01 15.14
CA TYR A 56 -3.56 -6.30 15.04
C TYR A 56 -3.81 -7.52 14.14
N SER A 57 -4.59 -8.47 14.64
CA SER A 57 -4.88 -9.71 13.90
C SER A 57 -6.30 -10.25 14.12
N LYS A 58 -7.15 -9.51 14.84
CA LYS A 58 -8.48 -9.99 15.19
C LYS A 58 -9.39 -10.21 13.99
N LYS A 59 -9.29 -9.35 13.00
CA LYS A 59 -10.07 -9.45 11.76
C LYS A 59 -9.11 -9.41 10.57
N PRO A 60 -8.54 -10.54 10.19
CA PRO A 60 -7.57 -10.57 9.08
C PRO A 60 -8.12 -10.04 7.76
N GLU A 61 -9.44 -10.12 7.57
CA GLU A 61 -10.09 -9.68 6.35
C GLU A 61 -10.03 -8.17 6.12
N ILE A 62 -9.74 -7.38 7.16
CA ILE A 62 -9.60 -5.93 6.99
C ILE A 62 -8.14 -5.49 6.81
N LEU A 63 -7.20 -6.43 6.94
CA LEU A 63 -5.80 -6.10 6.75
C LEU A 63 -5.54 -5.70 5.30
N MET A 64 -4.61 -4.79 5.12
CA MET A 64 -4.28 -4.23 3.82
C MET A 64 -2.81 -4.47 3.52
N VAL A 65 -2.50 -4.83 2.28
CA VAL A 65 -1.12 -4.95 1.84
C VAL A 65 -0.73 -3.64 1.17
N HIS A 66 0.23 -2.96 1.78
CA HIS A 66 0.68 -1.63 1.38
C HIS A 66 1.95 -1.74 0.54
N HIS A 67 1.99 -1.03 -0.59
CA HIS A 67 3.20 -0.95 -1.40
C HIS A 67 4.18 0.04 -0.76
N LEU A 68 5.39 -0.43 -0.48
CA LEU A 68 6.47 0.44 -0.03
C LEU A 68 7.03 1.27 -1.18
N ASN A 69 6.95 0.72 -2.39
CA ASN A 69 7.31 1.40 -3.62
C ASN A 69 6.57 0.76 -4.79
N TYR A 70 6.60 1.40 -5.95
CA TYR A 70 5.90 0.94 -7.14
C TYR A 70 6.83 0.55 -8.28
N LYS A 71 8.11 0.36 -7.99
CA LYS A 71 9.12 0.08 -9.02
C LYS A 71 8.85 -1.21 -9.77
N ARG A 72 8.31 -2.20 -9.09
CA ARG A 72 8.04 -3.52 -9.65
C ARG A 72 6.56 -3.82 -9.73
N LEU A 73 5.75 -2.81 -9.99
CA LEU A 73 4.31 -2.99 -10.09
C LEU A 73 3.98 -4.04 -11.15
N GLY A 74 3.21 -5.05 -10.77
CA GLY A 74 2.87 -6.18 -11.63
C GLY A 74 3.71 -7.43 -11.38
N HIS A 75 4.88 -7.26 -10.78
CA HIS A 75 5.76 -8.36 -10.38
C HIS A 75 6.51 -8.01 -9.11
N GLU A 76 5.76 -7.51 -8.13
CA GLU A 76 6.31 -7.05 -6.86
C GLU A 76 7.14 -8.14 -6.17
N ASP A 77 8.22 -7.71 -5.56
CA ASP A 77 8.97 -8.58 -4.67
C ASP A 77 8.25 -8.58 -3.33
N VAL A 78 7.67 -9.73 -2.97
CA VAL A 78 6.83 -9.85 -1.78
C VAL A 78 7.58 -9.48 -0.50
N TRP A 79 8.88 -9.72 -0.47
CA TRP A 79 9.71 -9.43 0.70
C TRP A 79 10.14 -7.97 0.81
N LYS A 80 10.36 -7.32 -0.33
CA LYS A 80 10.95 -5.97 -0.37
C LYS A 80 9.94 -4.86 -0.62
N ASP A 81 8.88 -5.13 -1.35
CA ASP A 81 8.01 -4.08 -1.88
C ASP A 81 6.71 -3.91 -1.11
N LEU A 82 6.38 -4.85 -0.25
CA LEU A 82 5.07 -4.91 0.38
C LEU A 82 5.16 -5.07 1.89
N VAL A 83 4.11 -4.64 2.58
CA VAL A 83 3.98 -4.83 4.02
C VAL A 83 2.49 -4.90 4.38
N THR A 84 2.15 -5.70 5.37
CA THR A 84 0.76 -5.83 5.85
C THR A 84 0.49 -4.82 6.95
N LEU A 85 -0.58 -4.05 6.81
CA LEU A 85 -0.98 -3.04 7.80
C LEU A 85 -2.48 -3.14 8.08
N CYS A 86 -2.87 -2.83 9.30
CA CYS A 86 -4.29 -2.62 9.61
C CYS A 86 -4.72 -1.24 9.07
N PRO A 87 -6.02 -0.99 8.93
CA PRO A 87 -6.49 0.30 8.38
C PRO A 87 -5.99 1.52 9.15
N VAL A 88 -5.86 1.42 10.47
CA VAL A 88 -5.37 2.54 11.29
C VAL A 88 -3.91 2.86 10.98
N CYS A 89 -3.06 1.83 10.98
CA CYS A 89 -1.64 2.01 10.68
C CYS A 89 -1.42 2.43 9.23
N HIS A 90 -2.22 1.89 8.31
CA HIS A 90 -2.17 2.27 6.91
C HIS A 90 -2.43 3.77 6.73
N ARG A 91 -3.43 4.31 7.42
CA ARG A 91 -3.69 5.75 7.39
C ARG A 91 -2.55 6.57 8.00
N LYS A 92 -1.94 6.06 9.07
CA LYS A 92 -0.79 6.72 9.69
C LYS A 92 0.39 6.81 8.74
N VAL A 93 0.69 5.73 8.05
CA VAL A 93 1.78 5.69 7.07
C VAL A 93 1.54 6.70 5.96
N HIS A 94 0.34 6.75 5.40
CA HIS A 94 0.01 7.70 4.35
C HIS A 94 0.12 9.15 4.83
N ARG A 95 -0.28 9.45 6.05
CA ARG A 95 -0.11 10.79 6.62
C ARG A 95 1.35 11.17 6.78
N MET A 96 2.19 10.23 7.19
CA MET A 96 3.63 10.47 7.30
C MET A 96 4.26 10.75 5.94
N LEU A 97 3.89 9.99 4.92
CA LEU A 97 4.38 10.20 3.56
C LEU A 97 3.93 11.54 3.02
N LYS A 98 2.69 11.93 3.27
CA LYS A 98 2.16 13.22 2.87
C LYS A 98 2.98 14.36 3.48
N ARG A 99 3.24 14.30 4.79
CA ARG A 99 4.03 15.32 5.45
C ARG A 99 5.44 15.46 4.90
N ARG A 100 6.04 14.35 4.48
CA ARG A 100 7.38 14.38 3.88
C ARG A 100 7.41 15.07 2.53
N GLN A 101 6.27 15.18 1.89
CA GLN A 101 6.16 15.79 0.56
C GLN A 101 5.74 17.25 0.61
N GLU A 102 5.46 17.78 1.79
CA GLU A 102 5.10 19.19 1.93
C GLU A 102 6.32 20.09 1.71
N PRO A 103 6.10 21.29 1.14
CA PRO A 103 7.20 22.24 0.94
C PRO A 103 7.89 22.55 2.26
N GLY A 104 9.21 22.57 2.24
CA GLY A 104 10.01 22.88 3.43
C GLY A 104 10.44 21.69 4.26
N THR A 105 9.97 20.49 3.94
CA THR A 105 10.46 19.31 4.65
C THR A 105 11.83 18.91 4.14
N LYS A 106 12.73 18.60 5.07
CA LYS A 106 14.10 18.22 4.74
C LYS A 106 14.22 16.81 4.18
N TYR A 107 13.13 16.06 4.21
CA TYR A 107 13.19 14.66 3.82
C TYR A 107 12.50 14.48 2.47
N ASN A 108 13.26 14.02 1.52
CA ASN A 108 12.68 13.58 0.26
C ASN A 108 11.85 12.34 0.54
N ALA A 109 10.64 12.33 0.06
CA ALA A 109 9.82 11.16 0.18
C ALA A 109 10.43 10.03 -0.64
N VAL A 110 10.89 9.03 0.04
CA VAL A 110 11.36 7.82 -0.61
C VAL A 110 10.20 6.86 -0.58
N VAL A 111 9.65 6.65 -1.71
CA VAL A 111 8.51 5.76 -1.81
C VAL A 111 8.84 4.64 -2.75
#